data_a7cba37654215d8b8e5f3db4f267f808
#
_entry.id   a7cba37654215d8b8e5f3db4f267f808
#
_cell.length_a   1.000
_cell.length_b   1.000
_cell.length_c   1.000
_cell.angle_alpha   90.00
_cell.angle_beta   90.00
_cell.angle_gamma   90.00
#
_symmetry.space_group_name_H-M   'P 1'
#
loop_
_entity.id
_entity.type
_entity.pdbx_description
1 polymer ?
#
loop_
_entity_poly.entity_id
_entity_poly.type
_entity_poly.pdbx_seq_one_letter_code
_entity_poly.pdbx_strand_id
1 'polypeptide(L)'
;MPLPFKHLTSTKQLTRADTEEILRVAGEMEKLRAKGKTDLLKGKVLASLFYEPSTRTRMSFETAMIRLGGDVLTAEGIQFSSLYKGETIEDTMEMVGQYADIIAMRHPEQGSADKAAAGSKVPFINAGDGPGQHPTQALLDLYTIKEECGKIDGLHIAMVGDLRYGRTVHSLCYLLGLYNDIRLTLISPAELTMPEKVTSFLKEKGIPYEEKDDIAAGLDADMMYMTRVQQERFADKSEYERLKLKYVLTAKHLKGKKVVVMHPLPRVGEISTDVDALPNAAYFRQASNGVPVRMALLAMLLGKA
;
A
#
# COMPACT_ATOMS: atom_id res chain seq x y z
N MET A 1 -15.04 -10.88 11.73
CA MET A 1 -15.96 -9.88 12.37
C MET A 1 -16.02 -8.63 11.49
N PRO A 2 -17.18 -7.92 11.41
CA PRO A 2 -17.23 -6.66 10.67
C PRO A 2 -16.22 -5.66 11.28
N LEU A 3 -15.64 -4.82 10.42
CA LEU A 3 -14.74 -3.76 10.87
C LEU A 3 -15.53 -2.70 11.68
N PRO A 4 -14.92 -2.10 12.73
CA PRO A 4 -15.62 -1.13 13.59
C PRO A 4 -15.83 0.24 12.92
N PHE A 5 -15.50 0.37 11.66
CA PHE A 5 -15.62 1.59 10.87
C PHE A 5 -16.21 1.30 9.48
N LYS A 6 -16.88 2.31 8.93
CA LYS A 6 -17.51 2.26 7.61
C LYS A 6 -16.55 2.61 6.48
N HIS A 7 -15.60 3.51 6.72
CA HIS A 7 -14.67 4.05 5.73
C HIS A 7 -13.23 3.76 6.15
N LEU A 8 -12.39 3.33 5.21
CA LEU A 8 -10.96 3.15 5.40
C LEU A 8 -10.21 4.30 4.70
N THR A 9 -9.89 5.36 5.43
CA THR A 9 -9.18 6.55 4.91
C THR A 9 -7.69 6.52 5.21
N SER A 10 -7.28 5.91 6.34
CA SER A 10 -5.91 5.98 6.84
C SER A 10 -5.52 4.69 7.59
N THR A 11 -4.22 4.34 7.56
CA THR A 11 -3.66 3.28 8.42
C THR A 11 -3.72 3.62 9.91
N LYS A 12 -3.76 4.92 10.25
CA LYS A 12 -3.78 5.39 11.64
C LYS A 12 -5.08 5.08 12.39
N GLN A 13 -6.17 4.78 11.68
CA GLN A 13 -7.44 4.38 12.29
C GLN A 13 -7.48 2.92 12.73
N LEU A 14 -6.53 2.11 12.25
CA LEU A 14 -6.51 0.68 12.50
C LEU A 14 -5.86 0.36 13.85
N THR A 15 -6.49 -0.52 14.58
CA THR A 15 -5.90 -1.18 15.74
C THR A 15 -5.13 -2.45 15.32
N ARG A 16 -4.34 -3.01 16.22
CA ARG A 16 -3.70 -4.32 15.99
C ARG A 16 -4.75 -5.42 15.71
N ALA A 17 -5.85 -5.42 16.47
CA ALA A 17 -6.93 -6.38 16.29
C ALA A 17 -7.57 -6.28 14.90
N ASP A 18 -7.88 -5.06 14.43
CA ASP A 18 -8.42 -4.84 13.09
C ASP A 18 -7.45 -5.34 12.02
N THR A 19 -6.16 -5.02 12.19
CA THR A 19 -5.12 -5.41 11.23
C THR A 19 -4.97 -6.93 11.16
N GLU A 20 -4.85 -7.62 12.31
CA GLU A 20 -4.75 -9.09 12.35
C GLU A 20 -5.99 -9.77 11.76
N GLU A 21 -7.18 -9.23 12.01
CA GLU A 21 -8.42 -9.77 11.43
C GLU A 21 -8.45 -9.57 9.90
N ILE A 22 -8.04 -8.39 9.39
CA ILE A 22 -7.92 -8.17 7.94
C ILE A 22 -6.92 -9.16 7.33
N LEU A 23 -5.75 -9.37 7.96
CA LEU A 23 -4.74 -10.32 7.45
C LEU A 23 -5.26 -11.77 7.50
N ARG A 24 -6.00 -12.15 8.54
CA ARG A 24 -6.63 -13.47 8.65
C ARG A 24 -7.64 -13.71 7.53
N VAL A 25 -8.55 -12.75 7.33
CA VAL A 25 -9.54 -12.83 6.26
C VAL A 25 -8.86 -12.80 4.88
N ALA A 26 -7.78 -12.02 4.69
CA ALA A 26 -7.00 -12.04 3.46
C ALA A 26 -6.44 -13.44 3.13
N GLY A 27 -5.96 -14.18 4.12
CA GLY A 27 -5.55 -15.58 3.96
C GLY A 27 -6.70 -16.52 3.55
N GLU A 28 -7.91 -16.28 4.03
CA GLU A 28 -9.11 -17.00 3.56
C GLU A 28 -9.46 -16.63 2.13
N MET A 29 -9.36 -15.34 1.77
CA MET A 29 -9.62 -14.85 0.42
C MET A 29 -8.60 -15.37 -0.59
N GLU A 30 -7.35 -15.58 -0.19
CA GLU A 30 -6.34 -16.22 -1.05
C GLU A 30 -6.73 -17.66 -1.39
N LYS A 31 -7.23 -18.43 -0.40
CA LYS A 31 -7.75 -19.79 -0.65
C LYS A 31 -8.99 -19.78 -1.56
N LEU A 32 -9.85 -18.77 -1.42
CA LEU A 32 -11.02 -18.60 -2.31
C LEU A 32 -10.58 -18.21 -3.72
N ARG A 33 -9.63 -17.30 -3.85
CA ARG A 33 -9.05 -16.89 -5.14
C ARG A 33 -8.51 -18.08 -5.93
N ALA A 34 -7.83 -18.98 -5.26
CA ALA A 34 -7.29 -20.20 -5.86
C ALA A 34 -8.37 -21.13 -6.42
N LYS A 35 -9.60 -21.11 -5.84
CA LYS A 35 -10.76 -21.88 -6.32
C LYS A 35 -11.52 -21.20 -7.49
N GLY A 36 -11.18 -19.96 -7.83
CA GLY A 36 -11.82 -19.19 -8.89
C GLY A 36 -12.77 -18.10 -8.38
N LYS A 37 -13.85 -17.85 -9.13
CA LYS A 37 -14.89 -16.86 -8.78
C LYS A 37 -15.83 -17.44 -7.72
N THR A 38 -16.29 -16.58 -6.79
CA THR A 38 -17.33 -16.91 -5.79
C THR A 38 -18.54 -16.01 -5.98
N ASP A 39 -19.64 -16.30 -5.25
CA ASP A 39 -20.86 -15.48 -5.24
C ASP A 39 -21.01 -14.65 -3.94
N LEU A 40 -19.91 -14.46 -3.19
CA LEU A 40 -19.94 -13.81 -1.87
C LEU A 40 -20.50 -12.37 -1.94
N LEU A 41 -20.16 -11.63 -2.99
CA LEU A 41 -20.63 -10.26 -3.23
C LEU A 41 -21.55 -10.17 -4.47
N LYS A 42 -22.24 -11.25 -4.84
CA LYS A 42 -23.20 -11.24 -5.95
C LYS A 42 -24.25 -10.15 -5.77
N GLY A 43 -24.47 -9.38 -6.82
CA GLY A 43 -25.40 -8.25 -6.84
C GLY A 43 -24.89 -6.99 -6.13
N LYS A 44 -23.61 -6.96 -5.72
CA LYS A 44 -22.93 -5.79 -5.18
C LYS A 44 -22.09 -5.11 -6.26
N VAL A 45 -22.02 -3.79 -6.22
CA VAL A 45 -21.30 -2.96 -7.20
C VAL A 45 -20.20 -2.16 -6.49
N LEU A 46 -18.97 -2.26 -7.02
CA LEU A 46 -17.84 -1.40 -6.67
C LEU A 46 -17.75 -0.22 -7.63
N ALA A 47 -17.73 1.01 -7.13
CA ALA A 47 -17.25 2.16 -7.90
C ALA A 47 -15.73 2.27 -7.74
N SER A 48 -15.00 2.10 -8.87
CA SER A 48 -13.54 2.18 -8.99
C SER A 48 -13.16 3.54 -9.60
N LEU A 49 -12.85 4.53 -8.74
CA LEU A 49 -12.62 5.92 -9.15
C LEU A 49 -11.13 6.24 -9.09
N PHE A 50 -10.45 6.30 -10.24
CA PHE A 50 -9.01 6.51 -10.31
C PHE A 50 -8.68 7.82 -11.04
N TYR A 51 -8.58 8.90 -10.30
CA TYR A 51 -8.26 10.25 -10.79
C TYR A 51 -6.74 10.52 -10.92
N GLU A 52 -5.90 9.62 -10.40
CA GLU A 52 -4.45 9.55 -10.60
C GLU A 52 -4.10 8.19 -11.22
N PRO A 53 -3.23 8.11 -12.26
CA PRO A 53 -2.89 6.85 -12.92
C PRO A 53 -2.40 5.77 -11.95
N SER A 54 -2.99 4.57 -12.04
CA SER A 54 -2.59 3.43 -11.20
C SER A 54 -3.07 2.10 -11.76
N THR A 55 -2.25 1.46 -12.58
CA THR A 55 -2.60 0.17 -13.17
C THR A 55 -2.83 -0.92 -12.12
N ARG A 56 -1.85 -1.13 -11.22
CA ARG A 56 -1.89 -2.24 -10.26
C ARG A 56 -2.99 -2.08 -9.22
N THR A 57 -3.11 -0.90 -8.60
CA THR A 57 -4.11 -0.68 -7.55
C THR A 57 -5.53 -0.81 -8.12
N ARG A 58 -5.81 -0.18 -9.26
CA ARG A 58 -7.10 -0.26 -9.93
C ARG A 58 -7.46 -1.70 -10.28
N MET A 59 -6.63 -2.34 -11.12
CA MET A 59 -6.91 -3.71 -11.58
C MET A 59 -7.06 -4.70 -10.43
N SER A 60 -6.33 -4.52 -9.32
CA SER A 60 -6.47 -5.43 -8.18
C SER A 60 -7.77 -5.22 -7.39
N PHE A 61 -8.30 -3.99 -7.28
CA PHE A 61 -9.63 -3.74 -6.72
C PHE A 61 -10.72 -4.32 -7.60
N GLU A 62 -10.65 -4.06 -8.90
CA GLU A 62 -11.60 -4.58 -9.88
C GLU A 62 -11.58 -6.11 -9.92
N THR A 63 -10.37 -6.70 -9.96
CA THR A 63 -10.22 -8.17 -9.87
C THR A 63 -10.77 -8.72 -8.56
N ALA A 64 -10.53 -8.06 -7.43
CA ALA A 64 -11.04 -8.49 -6.12
C ALA A 64 -12.57 -8.54 -6.12
N MET A 65 -13.24 -7.49 -6.62
CA MET A 65 -14.70 -7.43 -6.69
C MET A 65 -15.26 -8.51 -7.62
N ILE A 66 -14.69 -8.68 -8.82
CA ILE A 66 -15.07 -9.69 -9.79
C ILE A 66 -14.90 -11.11 -9.22
N ARG A 67 -13.79 -11.38 -8.52
CA ARG A 67 -13.54 -12.69 -7.87
C ARG A 67 -14.55 -13.00 -6.77
N LEU A 68 -15.06 -11.98 -6.10
CA LEU A 68 -16.11 -12.11 -5.08
C LEU A 68 -17.53 -12.21 -5.67
N GLY A 69 -17.68 -12.12 -7.00
CA GLY A 69 -18.97 -12.27 -7.70
C GLY A 69 -19.73 -10.98 -7.87
N GLY A 70 -19.18 -9.84 -7.49
CA GLY A 70 -19.77 -8.52 -7.70
C GLY A 70 -19.41 -7.92 -9.07
N ASP A 71 -19.94 -6.72 -9.31
CA ASP A 71 -19.78 -5.93 -10.53
C ASP A 71 -18.96 -4.67 -10.27
N VAL A 72 -18.44 -4.04 -11.32
CA VAL A 72 -17.57 -2.85 -11.21
C VAL A 72 -18.02 -1.75 -12.15
N LEU A 73 -18.12 -0.54 -11.61
CA LEU A 73 -18.23 0.72 -12.37
C LEU A 73 -16.90 1.45 -12.28
N THR A 74 -16.27 1.74 -13.42
CA THR A 74 -14.94 2.38 -13.46
C THR A 74 -15.03 3.78 -14.02
N ALA A 75 -14.37 4.75 -13.34
CA ALA A 75 -14.06 6.07 -13.87
C ALA A 75 -12.56 6.33 -13.72
N GLU A 76 -11.91 6.79 -14.80
CA GLU A 76 -10.47 7.04 -14.84
C GLU A 76 -10.18 8.45 -15.40
N GLY A 77 -9.29 9.19 -14.70
CA GLY A 77 -8.89 10.53 -15.07
C GLY A 77 -9.89 11.62 -14.65
N ILE A 78 -9.39 12.68 -14.00
CA ILE A 78 -10.21 13.83 -13.57
C ILE A 78 -10.92 14.49 -14.76
N GLN A 79 -10.22 14.62 -15.90
CA GLN A 79 -10.70 15.27 -17.11
C GLN A 79 -11.96 14.63 -17.72
N PHE A 80 -12.28 13.42 -17.36
CA PHE A 80 -13.48 12.69 -17.81
C PHE A 80 -14.58 12.59 -16.74
N SER A 81 -14.43 13.32 -15.64
CA SER A 81 -15.38 13.31 -14.51
C SER A 81 -16.03 14.68 -14.28
N SER A 82 -17.09 14.71 -13.49
CA SER A 82 -17.74 15.98 -13.09
C SER A 82 -16.83 16.87 -12.24
N LEU A 83 -15.82 16.31 -11.57
CA LEU A 83 -14.78 17.08 -10.85
C LEU A 83 -14.07 18.10 -11.75
N TYR A 84 -13.86 17.76 -13.03
CA TYR A 84 -13.30 18.69 -14.02
C TYR A 84 -14.17 19.93 -14.27
N LYS A 85 -15.49 19.81 -14.04
CA LYS A 85 -16.46 20.89 -14.17
C LYS A 85 -16.62 21.70 -12.89
N GLY A 86 -15.87 21.35 -11.81
CA GLY A 86 -15.91 22.05 -10.52
C GLY A 86 -16.86 21.42 -9.49
N GLU A 87 -17.39 20.20 -9.74
CA GLU A 87 -18.13 19.45 -8.71
C GLU A 87 -17.21 19.15 -7.53
N THR A 88 -17.76 19.18 -6.32
CA THR A 88 -17.00 18.82 -5.10
C THR A 88 -16.76 17.32 -5.02
N ILE A 89 -15.74 16.89 -4.27
CA ILE A 89 -15.52 15.46 -3.98
C ILE A 89 -16.72 14.90 -3.21
N GLU A 90 -17.24 15.66 -2.26
CA GLU A 90 -18.37 15.29 -1.43
C GLU A 90 -19.63 15.04 -2.27
N ASP A 91 -19.97 15.93 -3.20
CA ASP A 91 -21.11 15.76 -4.10
C ASP A 91 -20.93 14.58 -5.04
N THR A 92 -19.71 14.40 -5.57
CA THR A 92 -19.37 13.23 -6.38
C THR A 92 -19.60 11.94 -5.60
N MET A 93 -19.19 11.87 -4.31
CA MET A 93 -19.39 10.68 -3.48
C MET A 93 -20.85 10.43 -3.15
N GLU A 94 -21.63 11.47 -2.89
CA GLU A 94 -23.08 11.36 -2.67
C GLU A 94 -23.78 10.75 -3.91
N MET A 95 -23.41 11.25 -5.10
CA MET A 95 -23.99 10.76 -6.37
C MET A 95 -23.55 9.35 -6.71
N VAL A 96 -22.26 9.04 -6.61
CA VAL A 96 -21.71 7.70 -6.91
C VAL A 96 -22.28 6.66 -5.93
N GLY A 97 -22.53 7.05 -4.69
CA GLY A 97 -23.18 6.21 -3.68
C GLY A 97 -24.63 5.79 -4.02
N GLN A 98 -25.28 6.45 -5.01
CA GLN A 98 -26.58 5.98 -5.54
C GLN A 98 -26.44 4.84 -6.54
N TYR A 99 -25.23 4.64 -7.10
CA TYR A 99 -24.96 3.67 -8.15
C TYR A 99 -24.16 2.47 -7.66
N ALA A 100 -23.48 2.59 -6.54
CA ALA A 100 -22.57 1.56 -6.03
C ALA A 100 -22.81 1.26 -4.54
N ASP A 101 -22.47 0.04 -4.12
CA ASP A 101 -22.54 -0.39 -2.71
C ASP A 101 -21.26 -0.05 -1.92
N ILE A 102 -20.14 0.17 -2.61
CA ILE A 102 -18.83 0.51 -2.03
C ILE A 102 -18.00 1.30 -3.05
N ILE A 103 -17.19 2.25 -2.56
CA ILE A 103 -16.37 3.11 -3.40
C ILE A 103 -14.90 2.91 -3.04
N ALA A 104 -14.04 2.71 -4.03
CA ALA A 104 -12.59 2.82 -3.92
C ALA A 104 -12.11 4.00 -4.77
N MET A 105 -11.47 5.00 -4.15
CA MET A 105 -11.01 6.19 -4.86
C MET A 105 -9.51 6.41 -4.67
N ARG A 106 -8.82 6.74 -5.78
CA ARG A 106 -7.48 7.28 -5.82
C ARG A 106 -7.49 8.70 -6.37
N HIS A 107 -6.91 9.64 -5.64
CA HIS A 107 -6.92 11.07 -6.00
C HIS A 107 -5.52 11.68 -5.82
N PRO A 108 -5.09 12.66 -6.64
CA PRO A 108 -3.78 13.30 -6.51
C PRO A 108 -3.65 14.25 -5.31
N GLU A 109 -4.76 14.75 -4.76
CA GLU A 109 -4.77 15.71 -3.66
C GLU A 109 -4.74 14.99 -2.29
N GLN A 110 -3.84 15.42 -1.40
CA GLN A 110 -3.80 14.96 -0.01
C GLN A 110 -5.05 15.43 0.76
N GLY A 111 -5.64 14.52 1.56
CA GLY A 111 -6.87 14.78 2.32
C GLY A 111 -8.15 14.58 1.53
N SER A 112 -8.07 14.29 0.24
CA SER A 112 -9.24 13.96 -0.60
C SER A 112 -10.01 12.73 -0.10
N ALA A 113 -9.31 11.79 0.56
CA ALA A 113 -9.94 10.60 1.14
C ALA A 113 -10.88 10.93 2.29
N ASP A 114 -10.54 11.91 3.13
CA ASP A 114 -11.40 12.33 4.24
C ASP A 114 -12.63 13.10 3.73
N LYS A 115 -12.46 13.97 2.71
CA LYS A 115 -13.57 14.63 2.01
C LYS A 115 -14.52 13.59 1.39
N ALA A 116 -13.96 12.59 0.70
CA ALA A 116 -14.73 11.53 0.09
C ALA A 116 -15.51 10.69 1.13
N ALA A 117 -14.87 10.34 2.24
CA ALA A 117 -15.54 9.64 3.33
C ALA A 117 -16.70 10.45 3.95
N ALA A 118 -16.51 11.77 4.09
CA ALA A 118 -17.54 12.67 4.61
C ALA A 118 -18.78 12.75 3.70
N GLY A 119 -18.58 12.75 2.36
CA GLY A 119 -19.68 12.78 1.38
C GLY A 119 -20.29 11.41 1.09
N SER A 120 -19.66 10.29 1.50
CA SER A 120 -20.12 8.96 1.09
C SER A 120 -21.13 8.32 2.03
N LYS A 121 -22.30 7.97 1.53
CA LYS A 121 -23.30 7.16 2.24
C LYS A 121 -23.04 5.66 2.20
N VAL A 122 -22.14 5.21 1.36
CA VAL A 122 -21.71 3.80 1.26
C VAL A 122 -20.29 3.64 1.79
N PRO A 123 -19.81 2.42 2.12
CA PRO A 123 -18.42 2.21 2.50
C PRO A 123 -17.45 2.80 1.49
N PHE A 124 -16.37 3.40 2.00
CA PHE A 124 -15.33 4.06 1.19
C PHE A 124 -13.94 3.51 1.53
N ILE A 125 -13.11 3.31 0.50
CA ILE A 125 -11.72 2.86 0.65
C ILE A 125 -10.78 3.85 -0.06
N ASN A 126 -9.82 4.40 0.68
CA ASN A 126 -8.73 5.17 0.14
C ASN A 126 -7.76 4.27 -0.64
N ALA A 127 -7.71 4.41 -1.96
CA ALA A 127 -6.77 3.73 -2.86
C ALA A 127 -5.49 4.56 -3.14
N GLY A 128 -5.27 5.63 -2.36
CA GLY A 128 -4.15 6.56 -2.41
C GLY A 128 -4.58 8.01 -2.61
N ASP A 129 -4.23 8.89 -1.68
CA ASP A 129 -4.55 10.33 -1.72
C ASP A 129 -3.27 11.16 -1.84
N GLY A 130 -2.75 11.34 -3.04
CA GLY A 130 -1.55 12.12 -3.33
C GLY A 130 -0.35 11.73 -2.45
N PRO A 131 0.31 12.69 -1.78
CA PRO A 131 1.40 12.40 -0.84
C PRO A 131 0.92 11.91 0.55
N GLY A 132 -0.39 11.77 0.76
CA GLY A 132 -1.01 11.38 2.03
C GLY A 132 -0.81 9.91 2.41
N GLN A 133 -1.88 9.13 2.37
CA GLN A 133 -1.90 7.73 2.81
C GLN A 133 -2.18 6.75 1.66
N HIS A 134 -1.73 5.52 1.83
CA HIS A 134 -2.12 4.40 0.97
C HIS A 134 -2.41 3.16 1.83
N PRO A 135 -3.54 3.14 2.58
CA PRO A 135 -3.78 2.13 3.60
C PRO A 135 -3.81 0.71 3.03
N THR A 136 -4.38 0.51 1.85
CA THR A 136 -4.44 -0.84 1.25
C THR A 136 -3.08 -1.33 0.74
N GLN A 137 -2.13 -0.42 0.44
CA GLN A 137 -0.75 -0.81 0.15
C GLN A 137 -0.06 -1.26 1.43
N ALA A 138 -0.14 -0.49 2.51
CA ALA A 138 0.48 -0.87 3.78
C ALA A 138 -0.07 -2.21 4.33
N LEU A 139 -1.38 -2.47 4.15
CA LEU A 139 -1.99 -3.75 4.54
C LEU A 139 -1.49 -4.93 3.70
N LEU A 140 -1.38 -4.77 2.37
CA LEU A 140 -0.83 -5.83 1.54
C LEU A 140 0.66 -6.05 1.77
N ASP A 141 1.40 -4.99 2.11
CA ASP A 141 2.81 -5.07 2.50
C ASP A 141 2.94 -5.88 3.80
N LEU A 142 2.11 -5.57 4.79
CA LEU A 142 2.11 -6.27 6.07
C LEU A 142 1.66 -7.75 5.91
N TYR A 143 0.67 -8.01 5.05
CA TYR A 143 0.28 -9.38 4.69
C TYR A 143 1.45 -10.13 4.04
N THR A 144 2.17 -9.48 3.11
CA THR A 144 3.33 -10.08 2.47
C THR A 144 4.46 -10.36 3.47
N ILE A 145 4.73 -9.43 4.38
CA ILE A 145 5.71 -9.64 5.47
C ILE A 145 5.33 -10.89 6.27
N LYS A 146 4.06 -11.02 6.66
CA LYS A 146 3.57 -12.18 7.43
C LYS A 146 3.73 -13.50 6.66
N GLU A 147 3.42 -13.51 5.36
CA GLU A 147 3.55 -14.71 4.52
C GLU A 147 5.01 -15.11 4.27
N GLU A 148 5.90 -14.13 4.00
CA GLU A 148 7.30 -14.39 3.65
C GLU A 148 8.18 -14.64 4.89
N CYS A 149 7.91 -13.97 6.02
CA CYS A 149 8.70 -14.08 7.24
C CYS A 149 8.03 -14.97 8.32
N GLY A 150 6.76 -15.39 8.14
CA GLY A 150 6.00 -16.22 9.06
C GLY A 150 5.52 -15.48 10.32
N LYS A 151 5.96 -14.26 10.55
CA LYS A 151 5.63 -13.41 11.72
C LYS A 151 5.76 -11.94 11.34
N ILE A 152 5.34 -11.05 12.25
CA ILE A 152 5.57 -9.59 12.14
C ILE A 152 6.36 -9.11 13.35
N ASP A 153 5.96 -9.51 14.57
CA ASP A 153 6.69 -9.16 15.80
C ASP A 153 8.16 -9.60 15.74
N GLY A 154 9.04 -8.78 16.26
CA GLY A 154 10.48 -9.06 16.40
C GLY A 154 11.26 -9.02 15.08
N LEU A 155 10.73 -8.39 14.02
CA LEU A 155 11.44 -8.27 12.74
C LEU A 155 12.37 -7.07 12.71
N HIS A 156 13.50 -7.28 12.04
CA HIS A 156 14.37 -6.21 11.56
C HIS A 156 14.04 -5.89 10.11
N ILE A 157 13.62 -4.66 9.84
CA ILE A 157 13.18 -4.22 8.51
C ILE A 157 14.08 -3.07 8.04
N ALA A 158 14.71 -3.25 6.87
CA ALA A 158 15.44 -2.19 6.20
C ALA A 158 14.53 -1.50 5.17
N MET A 159 14.40 -0.17 5.25
CA MET A 159 13.69 0.65 4.27
C MET A 159 14.70 1.44 3.45
N VAL A 160 14.70 1.28 2.12
CA VAL A 160 15.76 1.77 1.25
C VAL A 160 15.24 2.64 0.12
N GLY A 161 15.85 3.79 -0.10
CA GLY A 161 15.61 4.66 -1.27
C GLY A 161 14.98 6.00 -0.91
N ASP A 162 13.86 6.35 -1.54
CA ASP A 162 13.14 7.60 -1.27
C ASP A 162 12.24 7.44 -0.04
N LEU A 163 12.77 7.76 1.13
CA LEU A 163 12.00 7.72 2.38
C LEU A 163 11.24 9.04 2.64
N ARG A 164 11.62 10.13 1.96
CA ARG A 164 11.00 11.44 2.13
C ARG A 164 9.62 11.53 1.51
N TYR A 165 9.49 11.09 0.25
CA TYR A 165 8.24 11.16 -0.51
C TYR A 165 7.50 9.82 -0.59
N GLY A 166 8.12 8.77 -0.05
CA GLY A 166 7.63 7.40 -0.08
C GLY A 166 6.42 7.16 0.82
N ARG A 167 5.20 7.61 0.43
CA ARG A 167 3.97 7.39 1.22
C ARG A 167 3.73 5.94 1.64
N THR A 168 4.24 4.96 0.86
CA THR A 168 4.09 3.53 1.17
C THR A 168 4.88 3.14 2.41
N VAL A 169 6.13 3.58 2.53
CA VAL A 169 6.94 3.34 3.74
C VAL A 169 6.38 4.10 4.94
N HIS A 170 5.84 5.31 4.76
CA HIS A 170 5.18 6.04 5.85
C HIS A 170 3.97 5.29 6.38
N SER A 171 3.07 4.86 5.48
CA SER A 171 1.88 4.10 5.86
C SER A 171 2.23 2.76 6.50
N LEU A 172 3.29 2.09 6.03
CA LEU A 172 3.78 0.85 6.61
C LEU A 172 4.34 1.10 8.03
N CYS A 173 5.11 2.18 8.26
CA CYS A 173 5.62 2.54 9.59
C CYS A 173 4.47 2.68 10.62
N TYR A 174 3.33 3.28 10.21
CA TYR A 174 2.18 3.40 11.11
C TYR A 174 1.57 2.05 11.49
N LEU A 175 1.52 1.08 10.56
CA LEU A 175 1.06 -0.28 10.87
C LEU A 175 2.09 -1.05 11.72
N LEU A 176 3.38 -0.92 11.42
CA LEU A 176 4.44 -1.55 12.23
C LEU A 176 4.43 -1.05 13.68
N GLY A 177 3.97 0.19 13.91
CA GLY A 177 3.74 0.73 15.26
C GLY A 177 2.69 0.00 16.09
N LEU A 178 1.95 -0.96 15.53
CA LEU A 178 1.00 -1.82 16.21
C LEU A 178 1.62 -3.13 16.70
N TYR A 179 2.89 -3.41 16.33
CA TYR A 179 3.59 -4.66 16.59
C TYR A 179 4.75 -4.44 17.56
N ASN A 180 5.18 -5.51 18.22
CA ASN A 180 6.21 -5.47 19.27
C ASN A 180 7.59 -5.80 18.68
N ASP A 181 8.63 -5.28 19.32
CA ASP A 181 10.05 -5.62 19.05
C ASP A 181 10.48 -5.42 17.59
N ILE A 182 9.83 -4.50 16.88
CA ILE A 182 10.24 -4.08 15.53
C ILE A 182 11.51 -3.23 15.63
N ARG A 183 12.46 -3.46 14.74
CA ARG A 183 13.65 -2.62 14.54
C ARG A 183 13.74 -2.18 13.08
N LEU A 184 14.08 -0.91 12.84
CA LEU A 184 14.20 -0.37 11.49
C LEU A 184 15.63 0.07 11.19
N THR A 185 16.08 -0.17 9.94
CA THR A 185 17.24 0.52 9.35
C THR A 185 16.73 1.36 8.18
N LEU A 186 16.84 2.68 8.30
CA LEU A 186 16.38 3.66 7.32
C LEU A 186 17.57 4.04 6.43
N ILE A 187 17.55 3.60 5.16
CA ILE A 187 18.69 3.76 4.24
C ILE A 187 18.28 4.72 3.12
N SER A 188 18.83 5.92 3.16
CA SER A 188 18.52 6.95 2.16
C SER A 188 19.64 7.96 2.01
N PRO A 189 19.74 8.66 0.87
CA PRO A 189 20.57 9.86 0.77
C PRO A 189 20.06 10.92 1.77
N ALA A 190 20.94 11.85 2.17
CA ALA A 190 20.59 12.90 3.12
C ALA A 190 19.38 13.76 2.69
N GLU A 191 19.18 13.93 1.39
CA GLU A 191 18.06 14.68 0.78
C GLU A 191 16.73 13.94 0.85
N LEU A 192 16.75 12.62 1.04
CA LEU A 192 15.58 11.75 0.98
C LEU A 192 15.29 11.00 2.29
N THR A 193 15.76 11.54 3.42
CA THR A 193 15.55 10.96 4.75
C THR A 193 14.07 10.91 5.15
N MET A 194 13.76 10.01 6.07
CA MET A 194 12.40 9.84 6.60
C MET A 194 11.92 11.16 7.26
N PRO A 195 10.71 11.65 6.94
CA PRO A 195 10.19 12.88 7.53
C PRO A 195 10.04 12.79 9.05
N GLU A 196 10.29 13.92 9.73
CA GLU A 196 10.22 14.04 11.20
C GLU A 196 8.90 13.54 11.79
N LYS A 197 7.76 13.78 11.10
CA LYS A 197 6.45 13.29 11.54
C LYS A 197 6.38 11.77 11.67
N VAL A 198 7.18 11.03 10.87
CA VAL A 198 7.22 9.56 10.91
C VAL A 198 8.23 9.11 11.95
N THR A 199 9.42 9.73 12.01
CA THR A 199 10.43 9.38 13.00
C THR A 199 9.99 9.71 14.42
N SER A 200 9.24 10.81 14.64
CA SER A 200 8.59 11.12 15.91
C SER A 200 7.58 10.06 16.32
N PHE A 201 6.74 9.58 15.37
CA PHE A 201 5.82 8.48 15.63
C PHE A 201 6.58 7.19 16.01
N LEU A 202 7.66 6.84 15.31
CA LEU A 202 8.46 5.66 15.66
C LEU A 202 9.03 5.76 17.09
N LYS A 203 9.52 6.94 17.47
CA LYS A 203 10.00 7.22 18.85
C LYS A 203 8.88 7.07 19.88
N GLU A 204 7.69 7.64 19.60
CA GLU A 204 6.50 7.52 20.45
C GLU A 204 6.10 6.06 20.67
N LYS A 205 6.20 5.24 19.62
CA LYS A 205 5.89 3.80 19.68
C LYS A 205 7.04 2.94 20.23
N GLY A 206 8.17 3.54 20.59
CA GLY A 206 9.33 2.79 21.10
C GLY A 206 10.00 1.91 20.05
N ILE A 207 9.83 2.20 18.75
CA ILE A 207 10.49 1.47 17.67
C ILE A 207 11.89 2.02 17.47
N PRO A 208 12.96 1.27 17.80
CA PRO A 208 14.32 1.68 17.54
C PRO A 208 14.58 1.72 16.04
N TYR A 209 15.25 2.79 15.60
CA TYR A 209 15.70 2.90 14.21
C TYR A 209 17.10 3.51 14.14
N GLU A 210 17.82 3.17 13.09
CA GLU A 210 19.09 3.80 12.70
C GLU A 210 19.00 4.32 11.26
N GLU A 211 19.70 5.42 10.98
CA GLU A 211 19.79 6.00 9.64
C GLU A 211 21.15 5.66 9.03
N LYS A 212 21.17 5.23 7.79
CA LYS A 212 22.35 4.82 7.00
C LYS A 212 22.25 5.37 5.59
N ASP A 213 23.37 5.42 4.89
CA ASP A 213 23.46 5.81 3.48
C ASP A 213 24.09 4.72 2.59
N ASP A 214 24.28 3.50 3.13
CA ASP A 214 24.79 2.34 2.42
C ASP A 214 23.78 1.19 2.44
N ILE A 215 23.44 0.68 1.26
CA ILE A 215 22.52 -0.46 1.09
C ILE A 215 23.01 -1.72 1.80
N ALA A 216 24.32 -1.85 1.99
CA ALA A 216 24.91 -3.00 2.68
C ALA A 216 24.39 -3.14 4.13
N ALA A 217 24.02 -2.03 4.79
CA ALA A 217 23.47 -2.02 6.14
C ALA A 217 22.11 -2.76 6.25
N GLY A 218 21.39 -2.95 5.13
CA GLY A 218 20.11 -3.64 5.11
C GLY A 218 20.17 -5.13 4.74
N LEU A 219 21.34 -5.64 4.35
CA LEU A 219 21.48 -7.01 3.81
C LEU A 219 21.35 -8.12 4.90
N ASP A 220 21.48 -7.76 6.16
CA ASP A 220 21.31 -8.67 7.30
C ASP A 220 19.97 -8.46 8.04
N ALA A 221 19.07 -7.64 7.47
CA ALA A 221 17.69 -7.54 7.93
C ALA A 221 16.88 -8.78 7.55
N ASP A 222 15.76 -9.01 8.24
CA ASP A 222 14.78 -10.05 7.85
C ASP A 222 14.10 -9.68 6.53
N MET A 223 13.82 -8.38 6.33
CA MET A 223 13.18 -7.86 5.13
C MET A 223 13.78 -6.51 4.71
N MET A 224 13.96 -6.33 3.41
CA MET A 224 14.36 -5.08 2.77
C MET A 224 13.24 -4.55 1.89
N TYR A 225 12.71 -3.37 2.24
CA TYR A 225 11.70 -2.67 1.47
C TYR A 225 12.36 -1.60 0.61
N MET A 226 12.51 -1.90 -0.68
CA MET A 226 13.10 -0.97 -1.64
C MET A 226 12.04 0.00 -2.17
N THR A 227 12.42 1.25 -2.40
CA THR A 227 11.57 2.26 -3.06
C THR A 227 12.34 2.93 -4.20
N ARG A 228 11.62 3.30 -5.26
CA ARG A 228 12.19 4.14 -6.32
C ARG A 228 12.25 5.60 -5.87
N VAL A 229 13.20 6.35 -6.41
CA VAL A 229 13.18 7.81 -6.32
C VAL A 229 12.07 8.35 -7.23
N GLN A 230 11.16 9.17 -6.68
CA GLN A 230 9.95 9.62 -7.37
C GLN A 230 10.22 10.89 -8.18
N GLN A 231 10.53 10.76 -9.49
CA GLN A 231 10.84 11.88 -10.41
C GLN A 231 9.79 13.00 -10.34
N GLU A 232 8.53 12.64 -10.23
CA GLU A 232 7.38 13.54 -10.18
C GLU A 232 7.34 14.46 -8.95
N ARG A 233 8.24 14.25 -7.98
CA ARG A 233 8.37 15.04 -6.74
C ARG A 233 9.54 16.02 -6.75
N PHE A 234 10.40 15.95 -7.77
CA PHE A 234 11.57 16.83 -7.87
C PHE A 234 11.27 18.04 -8.76
N ALA A 235 11.53 19.24 -8.24
CA ALA A 235 11.50 20.46 -9.04
C ALA A 235 12.72 20.53 -9.97
N ASP A 236 13.90 20.07 -9.51
CA ASP A 236 15.15 20.00 -10.25
C ASP A 236 15.40 18.58 -10.78
N LYS A 237 15.42 18.47 -12.11
CA LYS A 237 15.71 17.21 -12.79
C LYS A 237 17.16 16.74 -12.59
N SER A 238 18.10 17.65 -12.38
CA SER A 238 19.52 17.30 -12.15
C SER A 238 19.71 16.60 -10.82
N GLU A 239 18.98 17.02 -9.79
CA GLU A 239 18.96 16.36 -8.49
C GLU A 239 18.39 14.94 -8.59
N TYR A 240 17.27 14.78 -9.30
CA TYR A 240 16.71 13.46 -9.56
C TYR A 240 17.71 12.54 -10.27
N GLU A 241 18.36 13.00 -11.35
CA GLU A 241 19.34 12.21 -12.11
C GLU A 241 20.51 11.74 -11.22
N ARG A 242 20.95 12.55 -10.26
CA ARG A 242 22.00 12.22 -9.31
C ARG A 242 21.56 11.15 -8.30
N LEU A 243 20.28 11.14 -7.90
CA LEU A 243 19.77 10.31 -6.82
C LEU A 243 19.09 9.03 -7.29
N LYS A 244 18.55 9.00 -8.52
CA LYS A 244 17.67 7.92 -9.02
C LYS A 244 18.24 6.50 -8.92
N LEU A 245 19.56 6.36 -9.04
CA LEU A 245 20.27 5.08 -8.95
C LEU A 245 21.35 5.08 -7.86
N LYS A 246 21.17 5.87 -6.80
CA LYS A 246 22.07 5.87 -5.64
C LYS A 246 22.19 4.47 -5.03
N TYR A 247 21.10 3.73 -4.99
CA TYR A 247 21.04 2.35 -4.52
C TYR A 247 20.52 1.44 -5.62
N VAL A 248 21.37 0.51 -6.05
CA VAL A 248 20.99 -0.55 -7.00
C VAL A 248 21.21 -1.90 -6.37
N LEU A 249 20.14 -2.62 -6.06
CA LEU A 249 20.21 -3.97 -5.55
C LEU A 249 20.42 -4.96 -6.70
N THR A 250 21.43 -5.82 -6.59
CA THR A 250 21.77 -6.84 -7.58
C THR A 250 21.82 -8.23 -6.94
N ALA A 251 21.78 -9.28 -7.73
CA ALA A 251 21.94 -10.66 -7.24
C ALA A 251 23.26 -10.87 -6.47
N LYS A 252 24.32 -10.12 -6.81
CA LYS A 252 25.61 -10.18 -6.10
C LYS A 252 25.48 -9.77 -4.63
N HIS A 253 24.67 -8.74 -4.32
CA HIS A 253 24.43 -8.30 -2.94
C HIS A 253 23.70 -9.37 -2.11
N LEU A 254 22.85 -10.16 -2.74
CA LEU A 254 21.99 -11.14 -2.10
C LEU A 254 22.62 -12.54 -1.99
N LYS A 255 23.84 -12.72 -2.52
CA LYS A 255 24.53 -14.03 -2.46
C LYS A 255 24.77 -14.44 -1.00
N GLY A 256 24.17 -15.57 -0.58
CA GLY A 256 24.26 -16.09 0.77
C GLY A 256 23.42 -15.33 1.82
N LYS A 257 22.62 -14.35 1.41
CA LYS A 257 21.73 -13.58 2.29
C LYS A 257 20.33 -14.18 2.28
N LYS A 258 19.63 -14.06 3.43
CA LYS A 258 18.26 -14.57 3.59
C LYS A 258 17.21 -13.45 3.54
N VAL A 259 17.63 -12.20 3.44
CA VAL A 259 16.76 -11.03 3.44
C VAL A 259 15.68 -11.15 2.35
N VAL A 260 14.41 -10.94 2.73
CA VAL A 260 13.29 -10.89 1.79
C VAL A 260 13.25 -9.50 1.16
N VAL A 261 13.16 -9.41 -0.17
CA VAL A 261 13.17 -8.15 -0.91
C VAL A 261 11.77 -7.81 -1.38
N MET A 262 11.24 -6.67 -0.90
CA MET A 262 9.95 -6.12 -1.27
C MET A 262 10.11 -4.79 -2.02
N HIS A 263 9.11 -4.44 -2.84
CA HIS A 263 9.05 -3.18 -3.58
C HIS A 263 7.60 -2.90 -4.01
N PRO A 264 7.04 -1.69 -3.78
CA PRO A 264 5.64 -1.38 -4.13
C PRO A 264 5.40 -1.27 -5.64
N LEU A 265 6.46 -1.31 -6.46
CA LEU A 265 6.44 -1.16 -7.91
C LEU A 265 5.80 0.17 -8.40
N PRO A 266 6.15 0.69 -9.59
CA PRO A 266 7.11 0.10 -10.54
C PRO A 266 8.56 0.32 -10.10
N ARG A 267 9.43 -0.63 -10.37
CA ARG A 267 10.87 -0.40 -10.31
C ARG A 267 11.37 0.20 -11.63
N VAL A 268 12.41 1.03 -11.56
CA VAL A 268 12.97 1.75 -12.72
C VAL A 268 14.50 1.61 -12.81
N GLY A 269 15.09 0.61 -12.12
CA GLY A 269 16.53 0.34 -12.12
C GLY A 269 17.15 0.15 -10.74
N GLU A 270 16.45 0.52 -9.67
CA GLU A 270 16.91 0.33 -8.28
C GLU A 270 16.96 -1.14 -7.83
N ILE A 271 16.30 -2.03 -8.55
CA ILE A 271 16.47 -3.49 -8.44
C ILE A 271 16.80 -4.04 -9.82
N SER A 272 17.96 -4.63 -9.96
CA SER A 272 18.40 -5.29 -11.20
C SER A 272 17.54 -6.52 -11.51
N THR A 273 17.35 -6.82 -12.79
CA THR A 273 16.53 -7.96 -13.24
C THR A 273 17.13 -9.32 -12.89
N ASP A 274 18.41 -9.39 -12.58
CA ASP A 274 19.06 -10.62 -12.11
C ASP A 274 18.59 -11.08 -10.73
N VAL A 275 17.93 -10.19 -9.96
CA VAL A 275 17.30 -10.50 -8.67
C VAL A 275 15.99 -11.28 -8.86
N ASP A 276 15.29 -11.14 -9.98
CA ASP A 276 13.94 -11.69 -10.19
C ASP A 276 13.87 -13.22 -10.01
N ALA A 277 14.93 -13.93 -10.35
CA ALA A 277 15.00 -15.39 -10.25
C ALA A 277 15.37 -15.89 -8.84
N LEU A 278 15.72 -14.99 -7.92
CA LEU A 278 16.14 -15.36 -6.58
C LEU A 278 14.93 -15.58 -5.65
N PRO A 279 15.02 -16.53 -4.71
CA PRO A 279 13.96 -16.75 -3.72
C PRO A 279 13.71 -15.53 -2.83
N ASN A 280 14.71 -14.66 -2.67
CA ASN A 280 14.62 -13.38 -1.97
C ASN A 280 13.60 -12.43 -2.58
N ALA A 281 13.35 -12.49 -3.89
CA ALA A 281 12.48 -11.56 -4.62
C ALA A 281 11.00 -11.80 -4.30
N ALA A 282 10.42 -10.99 -3.42
CA ALA A 282 9.01 -11.08 -3.04
C ALA A 282 8.11 -10.05 -3.72
N TYR A 283 8.64 -9.05 -4.40
CA TYR A 283 7.87 -7.90 -4.90
C TYR A 283 6.77 -8.23 -5.92
N PHE A 284 6.89 -9.30 -6.71
CA PHE A 284 5.78 -9.73 -7.57
C PHE A 284 4.72 -10.50 -6.79
N ARG A 285 5.11 -11.31 -5.79
CA ARG A 285 4.17 -11.94 -4.84
C ARG A 285 3.46 -10.87 -4.01
N GLN A 286 4.19 -9.85 -3.53
CA GLN A 286 3.64 -8.67 -2.87
C GLN A 286 2.56 -8.00 -3.72
N ALA A 287 2.83 -7.73 -5.00
CA ALA A 287 1.83 -7.14 -5.90
C ALA A 287 0.59 -8.04 -6.06
N SER A 288 0.79 -9.37 -6.14
CA SER A 288 -0.29 -10.37 -6.20
C SER A 288 -1.14 -10.39 -4.92
N ASN A 289 -0.52 -10.23 -3.75
CA ASN A 289 -1.16 -10.18 -2.44
C ASN A 289 -2.12 -8.99 -2.28
N GLY A 290 -2.03 -8.02 -3.17
CA GLY A 290 -3.00 -6.94 -3.26
C GLY A 290 -4.43 -7.41 -3.54
N VAL A 291 -4.60 -8.52 -4.26
CA VAL A 291 -5.94 -9.05 -4.59
C VAL A 291 -6.62 -9.62 -3.34
N PRO A 292 -6.07 -10.61 -2.60
CA PRO A 292 -6.74 -11.16 -1.44
C PRO A 292 -6.96 -10.15 -0.31
N VAL A 293 -6.04 -9.19 -0.10
CA VAL A 293 -6.23 -8.13 0.89
C VAL A 293 -7.41 -7.22 0.49
N ARG A 294 -7.55 -6.86 -0.79
CA ARG A 294 -8.68 -6.06 -1.26
C ARG A 294 -9.98 -6.86 -1.28
N MET A 295 -9.95 -8.16 -1.56
CA MET A 295 -11.11 -9.04 -1.37
C MET A 295 -11.58 -9.04 0.09
N ALA A 296 -10.65 -9.15 1.05
CA ALA A 296 -10.97 -9.08 2.47
C ALA A 296 -11.63 -7.75 2.84
N LEU A 297 -11.04 -6.62 2.45
CA LEU A 297 -11.57 -5.29 2.75
C LEU A 297 -12.97 -5.08 2.15
N LEU A 298 -13.19 -5.48 0.89
CA LEU A 298 -14.49 -5.38 0.23
C LEU A 298 -15.55 -6.22 0.96
N ALA A 299 -15.22 -7.48 1.28
CA ALA A 299 -16.15 -8.38 1.97
C ALA A 299 -16.46 -7.91 3.39
N MET A 300 -15.46 -7.50 4.17
CA MET A 300 -15.64 -7.05 5.56
C MET A 300 -16.44 -5.74 5.64
N LEU A 301 -16.13 -4.74 4.79
CA LEU A 301 -16.86 -3.46 4.78
C LEU A 301 -18.29 -3.59 4.27
N LEU A 302 -18.58 -4.61 3.46
CA LEU A 302 -19.95 -4.95 3.03
C LEU A 302 -20.65 -5.96 3.98
N GLY A 303 -20.03 -6.31 5.12
CA GLY A 303 -20.60 -7.19 6.14
C GLY A 303 -20.81 -8.65 5.66
N LYS A 304 -19.89 -9.15 4.82
CA LYS A 304 -19.94 -10.48 4.22
C LYS A 304 -18.76 -11.40 4.64
N ALA A 305 -17.88 -10.91 5.52
CA ALA A 305 -16.77 -11.68 6.10
C ALA A 305 -16.47 -11.24 7.53
#